data_3d809732beb4a19f90021c2bf826476f
#
_entry.id   3d809732beb4a19f90021c2bf826476f
#
_cell.length_a   1.000
_cell.length_b   1.000
_cell.length_c   1.000
_cell.angle_alpha   90.00
_cell.angle_beta   90.00
_cell.angle_gamma   90.00
#
_symmetry.space_group_name_H-M   'P 1'
#
loop_
_entity.id
_entity.type
_entity.pdbx_description
1 polymer ?
#
loop_
_entity_poly.entity_id
_entity_poly.type
_entity_poly.pdbx_seq_one_letter_code
_entity_poly.pdbx_strand_id
1 'polypeptide(L)'
;YEWQEGDTVESVAGKFRVFPDAILAYPGNKLDMTNPVIESGTYVMVPGGFREFQQWVVPTFARGAAGVSTTILGPGGCTVSGGGAYGTGTFMWPTATTVLSGNDYWSGHLAIDIAAFTGDLVSATDSGVVIYAGPVSGGYGNMVMIDHGNGYQSLYAHLSNWTVSCGQSVYQGSLIGYAGSTGNSTGPHLHFEIRYMGGFINPWQVLP
;
A
#
# COMPACT_ATOMS: atom_id res chain seq x y z
N TYR A 1 8.24 17.65 -2.43
CA TYR A 1 7.52 18.41 -1.41
C TYR A 1 6.84 19.62 -2.03
N GLU A 2 5.58 19.85 -1.74
CA GLU A 2 4.85 21.06 -2.11
C GLU A 2 5.11 22.16 -1.07
N TRP A 3 5.69 23.27 -1.49
CA TRP A 3 6.09 24.37 -0.62
C TRP A 3 4.87 25.07 -0.04
N GLN A 4 4.83 25.21 1.28
CA GLN A 4 3.71 25.84 2.00
C GLN A 4 4.02 27.29 2.35
N GLU A 5 2.98 28.07 2.59
CA GLU A 5 3.13 29.43 3.09
C GLU A 5 3.84 29.43 4.46
N GLY A 6 4.91 30.23 4.58
CA GLY A 6 5.76 30.28 5.77
C GLY A 6 6.90 29.27 5.82
N ASP A 7 7.03 28.37 4.83
CA ASP A 7 8.18 27.48 4.75
C ASP A 7 9.47 28.28 4.47
N THR A 8 10.56 27.80 5.07
CA THR A 8 11.93 28.19 4.73
C THR A 8 12.73 26.96 4.34
N VAL A 9 13.85 27.17 3.64
CA VAL A 9 14.71 26.03 3.24
C VAL A 9 15.16 25.24 4.47
N GLU A 10 15.49 25.94 5.56
CA GLU A 10 15.91 25.35 6.83
C GLU A 10 14.78 24.55 7.48
N SER A 11 13.54 25.09 7.48
CA SER A 11 12.38 24.41 8.06
C SER A 11 12.06 23.12 7.31
N VAL A 12 12.08 23.17 5.98
CA VAL A 12 11.83 22.01 5.13
C VAL A 12 12.98 21.01 5.21
N ALA A 13 14.22 21.45 5.21
CA ALA A 13 15.38 20.59 5.39
C ALA A 13 15.34 19.85 6.75
N GLY A 14 14.99 20.55 7.82
CA GLY A 14 14.78 19.98 9.16
C GLY A 14 13.66 18.93 9.18
N LYS A 15 12.53 19.22 8.52
CA LYS A 15 11.39 18.30 8.40
C LYS A 15 11.76 16.97 7.73
N PHE A 16 12.63 17.02 6.73
CA PHE A 16 13.09 15.83 6.00
C PHE A 16 14.46 15.30 6.46
N ARG A 17 15.06 15.86 7.52
CA ARG A 17 16.35 15.46 8.07
C ARG A 17 17.49 15.49 7.05
N VAL A 18 17.52 16.51 6.22
CA VAL A 18 18.61 16.78 5.27
C VAL A 18 19.29 18.11 5.62
N PHE A 19 20.44 18.36 5.01
CA PHE A 19 21.05 19.69 5.05
C PHE A 19 20.34 20.62 4.05
N PRO A 20 20.20 21.93 4.32
CA PRO A 20 19.63 22.91 3.40
C PRO A 20 20.23 22.84 1.98
N ASP A 21 21.53 22.62 1.89
CA ASP A 21 22.26 22.50 0.62
C ASP A 21 21.73 21.36 -0.27
N ALA A 22 21.17 20.30 0.32
CA ALA A 22 20.58 19.21 -0.46
C ALA A 22 19.38 19.70 -1.31
N ILE A 23 18.63 20.68 -0.80
CA ILE A 23 17.50 21.29 -1.51
C ILE A 23 18.02 22.36 -2.49
N LEU A 24 18.90 23.24 -2.02
CA LEU A 24 19.40 24.39 -2.76
C LEU A 24 20.24 23.98 -3.96
N ALA A 25 21.19 23.07 -3.76
CA ALA A 25 22.13 22.66 -4.81
C ALA A 25 21.55 21.62 -5.79
N TYR A 26 20.32 21.13 -5.57
CA TYR A 26 19.72 20.18 -6.49
C TYR A 26 19.34 20.85 -7.83
N PRO A 27 19.95 20.46 -8.95
CA PRO A 27 19.77 21.21 -10.21
C PRO A 27 18.31 21.21 -10.71
N GLY A 28 17.52 20.19 -10.35
CA GLY A 28 16.11 20.08 -10.72
C GLY A 28 15.22 21.15 -10.07
N ASN A 29 15.62 21.72 -8.93
CA ASN A 29 14.87 22.75 -8.23
C ASN A 29 15.07 24.16 -8.85
N LYS A 30 16.16 24.37 -9.61
CA LYS A 30 16.48 25.64 -10.29
C LYS A 30 16.44 26.86 -9.36
N LEU A 31 16.88 26.70 -8.11
CA LEU A 31 16.87 27.76 -7.11
C LEU A 31 18.12 28.63 -7.20
N ASP A 32 17.96 29.94 -6.89
CA ASP A 32 19.10 30.83 -6.66
C ASP A 32 19.68 30.54 -5.26
N MET A 33 20.90 30.00 -5.21
CA MET A 33 21.56 29.64 -3.96
C MET A 33 21.87 30.86 -3.06
N THR A 34 21.88 32.09 -3.60
CA THR A 34 22.18 33.29 -2.85
C THR A 34 20.94 33.96 -2.26
N ASN A 35 19.79 33.78 -2.89
CA ASN A 35 18.51 34.30 -2.42
C ASN A 35 17.36 33.41 -2.89
N PRO A 36 17.18 32.23 -2.26
CA PRO A 36 16.16 31.28 -2.67
C PRO A 36 14.76 31.77 -2.30
N VAL A 37 14.04 32.30 -3.27
CA VAL A 37 12.62 32.63 -3.12
C VAL A 37 11.82 31.51 -3.76
N ILE A 38 11.03 30.81 -2.94
CA ILE A 38 10.18 29.70 -3.37
C ILE A 38 8.73 30.08 -3.07
N GLU A 39 7.91 30.14 -4.11
CA GLU A 39 6.48 30.46 -3.95
C GLU A 39 5.71 29.28 -3.38
N SER A 40 4.70 29.54 -2.55
CA SER A 40 3.77 28.52 -2.05
C SER A 40 3.08 27.79 -3.21
N GLY A 41 2.96 26.47 -3.10
CA GLY A 41 2.47 25.59 -4.16
C GLY A 41 3.54 25.09 -5.14
N THR A 42 4.80 25.61 -5.05
CA THR A 42 5.90 25.08 -5.86
C THR A 42 6.36 23.73 -5.36
N TYR A 43 6.54 22.77 -6.27
CA TYR A 43 7.10 21.46 -5.92
C TYR A 43 8.62 21.52 -5.96
N VAL A 44 9.25 21.17 -4.82
CA VAL A 44 10.70 21.06 -4.71
C VAL A 44 11.12 19.62 -4.43
N MET A 45 12.20 19.19 -5.04
CA MET A 45 12.84 17.93 -4.73
C MET A 45 13.71 18.09 -3.48
N VAL A 46 13.59 17.13 -2.56
CA VAL A 46 14.39 17.07 -1.32
C VAL A 46 15.24 15.78 -1.37
N PRO A 47 16.40 15.81 -2.03
CA PRO A 47 17.24 14.64 -2.22
C PRO A 47 17.73 14.09 -0.88
N GLY A 48 17.63 12.77 -0.71
CA GLY A 48 18.04 12.10 0.55
C GLY A 48 17.11 12.37 1.74
N GLY A 49 15.99 13.07 1.50
CA GLY A 49 15.04 13.40 2.54
C GLY A 49 14.41 12.16 3.18
N PHE A 50 14.44 12.10 4.51
CA PHE A 50 13.71 11.11 5.27
C PHE A 50 12.28 11.59 5.48
N ARG A 51 11.31 10.87 4.94
CA ARG A 51 9.90 11.04 5.25
C ARG A 51 9.51 9.97 6.27
N GLU A 52 8.97 10.38 7.42
CA GLU A 52 8.25 9.42 8.26
C GLU A 52 7.03 8.97 7.45
N PHE A 53 7.12 7.75 6.93
CA PHE A 53 5.93 7.10 6.44
C PHE A 53 5.03 6.88 7.66
N GLN A 54 3.83 7.46 7.64
CA GLN A 54 2.78 6.92 8.46
C GLN A 54 2.58 5.49 7.99
N GLN A 55 3.15 4.58 8.75
CA GLN A 55 2.94 3.17 8.54
C GLN A 55 1.45 2.93 8.78
N TRP A 56 0.70 2.73 7.71
CA TRP A 56 -0.68 2.33 7.81
C TRP A 56 -0.69 0.90 8.35
N VAL A 57 -0.75 0.81 9.67
CA VAL A 57 -1.00 -0.46 10.32
C VAL A 57 -2.49 -0.73 10.13
N VAL A 58 -2.83 -1.50 9.08
CA VAL A 58 -4.14 -2.14 9.06
C VAL A 58 -4.16 -3.05 10.28
N PRO A 59 -5.10 -2.86 11.21
CA PRO A 59 -5.17 -3.69 12.39
C PRO A 59 -5.26 -5.16 11.98
N THR A 60 -4.37 -5.98 12.52
CA THR A 60 -4.44 -7.42 12.31
C THR A 60 -5.43 -8.00 13.30
N PHE A 61 -6.44 -8.66 12.79
CA PHE A 61 -7.41 -9.35 13.62
C PHE A 61 -7.19 -10.86 13.49
N ALA A 62 -7.06 -11.53 14.62
CA ALA A 62 -7.14 -12.98 14.63
C ALA A 62 -8.53 -13.41 14.16
N ARG A 63 -8.63 -14.49 13.39
CA ARG A 63 -9.92 -15.06 12.99
C ARG A 63 -10.75 -15.36 14.24
N GLY A 64 -11.99 -14.82 14.30
CA GLY A 64 -12.87 -14.89 15.47
C GLY A 64 -12.81 -13.68 16.39
N ALA A 65 -11.86 -12.77 16.23
CA ALA A 65 -11.94 -11.44 16.82
C ALA A 65 -12.97 -10.59 16.07
N ALA A 66 -13.59 -9.61 16.73
CA ALA A 66 -14.47 -8.66 16.07
C ALA A 66 -13.74 -8.01 14.88
N GLY A 67 -14.32 -8.06 13.70
CA GLY A 67 -13.71 -7.66 12.44
C GLY A 67 -13.13 -6.25 12.39
N VAL A 68 -12.64 -5.88 11.24
CA VAL A 68 -12.03 -4.57 10.99
C VAL A 68 -13.05 -3.48 11.31
N SER A 69 -12.70 -2.55 12.22
CA SER A 69 -13.59 -1.42 12.55
C SER A 69 -13.82 -0.56 11.30
N THR A 70 -15.06 -0.46 10.87
CA THR A 70 -15.46 0.39 9.73
C THR A 70 -15.10 1.85 9.93
N THR A 71 -14.97 2.29 11.20
CA THR A 71 -14.60 3.67 11.57
C THR A 71 -13.13 3.98 11.28
N ILE A 72 -12.24 2.98 11.30
CA ILE A 72 -10.79 3.16 11.12
C ILE A 72 -10.39 2.93 9.67
N LEU A 73 -11.01 1.96 8.98
CA LEU A 73 -10.60 1.53 7.64
C LEU A 73 -11.58 1.96 6.52
N GLY A 74 -12.72 2.55 6.89
CA GLY A 74 -13.77 2.91 5.94
C GLY A 74 -14.84 1.83 5.77
N PRO A 75 -15.75 1.97 4.78
CA PRO A 75 -16.98 1.19 4.69
C PRO A 75 -16.79 -0.26 4.18
N GLY A 76 -15.58 -0.64 3.79
CA GLY A 76 -15.30 -1.97 3.23
C GLY A 76 -15.00 -3.07 4.25
N GLY A 77 -14.85 -2.72 5.54
CA GLY A 77 -14.58 -3.68 6.62
C GLY A 77 -15.84 -4.30 7.21
N CYS A 78 -15.71 -5.49 7.77
CA CYS A 78 -16.79 -6.15 8.48
C CYS A 78 -16.27 -6.99 9.65
N THR A 79 -17.19 -7.40 10.51
CA THR A 79 -16.91 -8.40 11.54
C THR A 79 -16.98 -9.79 10.92
N VAL A 80 -15.87 -10.51 10.96
CA VAL A 80 -15.83 -11.93 10.54
C VAL A 80 -15.92 -12.80 11.78
N SER A 81 -17.05 -13.44 11.98
CA SER A 81 -17.20 -14.52 12.99
C SER A 81 -16.49 -15.77 12.48
N GLY A 82 -15.76 -16.47 13.35
CA GLY A 82 -14.92 -17.62 12.97
C GLY A 82 -15.63 -18.63 12.06
N GLY A 83 -14.90 -19.23 11.14
CA GLY A 83 -15.36 -20.13 10.09
C GLY A 83 -14.93 -19.66 8.70
N GLY A 84 -15.28 -20.41 7.65
CA GLY A 84 -14.94 -20.13 6.27
C GLY A 84 -13.66 -20.80 5.77
N ALA A 85 -13.21 -20.43 4.58
CA ALA A 85 -12.05 -21.05 3.94
C ALA A 85 -10.74 -20.76 4.72
N TYR A 86 -9.85 -21.76 4.73
CA TYR A 86 -8.52 -21.67 5.33
C TYR A 86 -7.46 -21.78 4.25
N GLY A 87 -6.42 -20.95 4.38
CA GLY A 87 -5.23 -21.02 3.56
C GLY A 87 -4.30 -22.17 3.95
N THR A 88 -3.54 -22.61 2.99
CA THR A 88 -2.54 -23.69 3.16
C THR A 88 -1.18 -23.15 3.61
N GLY A 89 -0.94 -21.85 3.42
CA GLY A 89 0.37 -21.22 3.57
C GLY A 89 1.25 -21.39 2.33
N THR A 90 0.73 -22.00 1.26
CA THR A 90 1.39 -22.06 -0.05
C THR A 90 0.75 -21.02 -0.94
N PHE A 91 1.53 -20.00 -1.27
CA PHE A 91 1.03 -18.85 -2.03
C PHE A 91 1.26 -18.99 -3.53
N MET A 92 0.41 -18.35 -4.32
CA MET A 92 0.60 -18.14 -5.75
C MET A 92 0.68 -16.64 -6.06
N TRP A 93 1.25 -16.31 -7.20
CA TRP A 93 1.22 -14.92 -7.68
C TRP A 93 -0.24 -14.46 -7.89
N PRO A 94 -0.59 -13.24 -7.41
CA PRO A 94 -1.96 -12.74 -7.50
C PRO A 94 -2.35 -12.26 -8.90
N THR A 95 -1.38 -12.15 -9.81
CA THR A 95 -1.52 -11.68 -11.20
C THR A 95 -0.87 -12.67 -12.16
N ALA A 96 -1.17 -12.54 -13.45
CA ALA A 96 -0.55 -13.36 -14.50
C ALA A 96 0.93 -13.03 -14.72
N THR A 97 1.40 -11.86 -14.28
CA THR A 97 2.81 -11.44 -14.34
C THR A 97 3.48 -11.51 -12.98
N THR A 98 4.78 -11.72 -12.98
CA THR A 98 5.66 -11.69 -11.80
C THR A 98 6.64 -10.52 -11.86
N VAL A 99 6.49 -9.64 -12.86
CA VAL A 99 7.37 -8.48 -13.08
C VAL A 99 6.97 -7.34 -12.15
N LEU A 100 7.93 -6.70 -11.50
CA LEU A 100 7.67 -5.51 -10.69
C LEU A 100 7.51 -4.25 -11.56
N SER A 101 6.67 -3.32 -11.11
CA SER A 101 6.43 -2.03 -11.77
C SER A 101 7.37 -0.91 -11.31
N GLY A 102 8.34 -1.23 -10.44
CA GLY A 102 9.35 -0.27 -9.97
C GLY A 102 9.69 -0.35 -8.50
N ASN A 103 8.72 -0.62 -7.62
CA ASN A 103 8.99 -0.74 -6.19
C ASN A 103 9.05 -2.20 -5.74
N ASP A 104 10.15 -2.55 -5.11
CA ASP A 104 10.36 -3.82 -4.41
C ASP A 104 10.15 -3.63 -2.90
N TYR A 105 10.30 -4.70 -2.14
CA TYR A 105 10.18 -4.70 -0.68
C TYR A 105 11.43 -4.08 -0.02
N TRP A 106 11.22 -3.04 0.77
CA TRP A 106 12.26 -2.39 1.59
C TRP A 106 11.61 -1.67 2.80
N SER A 107 12.40 -1.13 3.72
CA SER A 107 11.90 -0.53 4.97
C SER A 107 10.94 0.64 4.79
N GLY A 108 10.94 1.30 3.65
CA GLY A 108 10.00 2.37 3.28
C GLY A 108 8.82 1.92 2.42
N HIS A 109 8.82 0.65 1.97
CA HIS A 109 7.78 0.04 1.16
C HIS A 109 7.65 -1.44 1.53
N LEU A 110 6.76 -1.74 2.49
CA LEU A 110 6.58 -3.08 3.05
C LEU A 110 5.66 -3.95 2.18
N ALA A 111 5.85 -3.86 0.87
CA ALA A 111 5.07 -4.49 -0.18
C ALA A 111 5.92 -4.75 -1.41
N ILE A 112 5.35 -5.37 -2.42
CA ILE A 112 5.87 -5.34 -3.79
C ILE A 112 4.81 -4.74 -4.71
N ASP A 113 5.24 -3.93 -5.68
CA ASP A 113 4.37 -3.38 -6.71
C ASP A 113 4.52 -4.20 -7.99
N ILE A 114 3.49 -4.98 -8.31
CA ILE A 114 3.49 -5.90 -9.45
C ILE A 114 2.93 -5.16 -10.68
N ALA A 115 3.65 -5.22 -11.79
CA ALA A 115 3.24 -4.58 -13.04
C ALA A 115 1.88 -5.14 -13.51
N ALA A 116 0.94 -4.24 -13.78
CA ALA A 116 -0.38 -4.60 -14.28
C ALA A 116 -1.00 -3.42 -15.03
N PHE A 117 -1.85 -3.70 -15.99
CA PHE A 117 -2.70 -2.69 -16.62
C PHE A 117 -4.02 -2.55 -15.87
N THR A 118 -4.66 -1.39 -16.00
CA THR A 118 -6.01 -1.22 -15.46
C THR A 118 -6.95 -2.24 -16.07
N GLY A 119 -7.59 -3.05 -15.22
CA GLY A 119 -8.50 -4.12 -15.65
C GLY A 119 -7.88 -5.52 -15.66
N ASP A 120 -6.57 -5.67 -15.45
CA ASP A 120 -5.95 -6.97 -15.31
C ASP A 120 -6.51 -7.72 -14.09
N LEU A 121 -6.66 -9.03 -14.22
CA LEU A 121 -7.25 -9.88 -13.19
C LEU A 121 -6.34 -9.95 -11.96
N VAL A 122 -6.95 -9.79 -10.80
CA VAL A 122 -6.30 -10.01 -9.50
C VAL A 122 -6.99 -11.16 -8.78
N SER A 123 -6.19 -12.16 -8.41
CA SER A 123 -6.65 -13.40 -7.78
C SER A 123 -6.17 -13.51 -6.34
N ALA A 124 -6.92 -14.25 -5.51
CA ALA A 124 -6.51 -14.59 -4.16
C ALA A 124 -5.24 -15.45 -4.19
N THR A 125 -4.19 -14.99 -3.49
CA THR A 125 -2.88 -15.68 -3.44
C THR A 125 -2.92 -17.00 -2.67
N ASP A 126 -3.85 -17.15 -1.74
CA ASP A 126 -4.20 -18.38 -1.00
C ASP A 126 -5.66 -18.33 -0.58
N SER A 127 -6.23 -19.45 -0.14
CA SER A 127 -7.61 -19.53 0.36
C SER A 127 -7.77 -18.77 1.67
N GLY A 128 -8.94 -18.19 1.93
CA GLY A 128 -9.21 -17.46 3.16
C GLY A 128 -10.58 -16.80 3.19
N VAL A 129 -10.75 -15.89 4.12
CA VAL A 129 -11.96 -15.08 4.26
C VAL A 129 -11.61 -13.60 4.03
N VAL A 130 -12.38 -12.94 3.20
CA VAL A 130 -12.24 -11.50 2.95
C VAL A 130 -12.60 -10.74 4.22
N ILE A 131 -11.66 -9.98 4.76
CA ILE A 131 -11.85 -9.15 5.95
C ILE A 131 -12.03 -7.66 5.63
N TYR A 132 -11.70 -7.27 4.39
CA TYR A 132 -11.94 -5.94 3.85
C TYR A 132 -12.15 -6.01 2.34
N ALA A 133 -13.11 -5.25 1.82
CA ALA A 133 -13.30 -5.05 0.38
C ALA A 133 -13.97 -3.69 0.14
N GLY A 134 -13.25 -2.72 -0.41
CA GLY A 134 -13.78 -1.39 -0.65
C GLY A 134 -12.74 -0.28 -0.70
N PRO A 135 -13.18 0.98 -0.81
CA PRO A 135 -12.30 2.14 -0.77
C PRO A 135 -11.78 2.38 0.65
N VAL A 136 -10.49 2.72 0.77
CA VAL A 136 -9.85 3.08 2.03
C VAL A 136 -9.10 4.40 1.89
N SER A 137 -9.19 5.25 2.91
CA SER A 137 -8.39 6.46 3.00
C SER A 137 -6.93 6.11 3.34
N GLY A 138 -5.98 6.93 2.89
CA GLY A 138 -4.59 6.80 3.29
C GLY A 138 -3.65 6.21 2.26
N GLY A 139 -4.05 6.16 1.02
CA GLY A 139 -3.15 5.84 -0.08
C GLY A 139 -3.46 4.55 -0.80
N TYR A 140 -4.01 3.53 -0.16
CA TYR A 140 -4.31 2.24 -0.82
C TYR A 140 -5.39 2.34 -1.93
N GLY A 141 -6.27 3.35 -1.88
CA GLY A 141 -7.38 3.45 -2.83
C GLY A 141 -8.41 2.34 -2.60
N ASN A 142 -8.80 1.64 -3.65
CA ASN A 142 -9.66 0.46 -3.53
C ASN A 142 -8.80 -0.74 -3.14
N MET A 143 -9.24 -1.46 -2.10
CA MET A 143 -8.44 -2.51 -1.47
C MET A 143 -9.29 -3.75 -1.16
N VAL A 144 -8.67 -4.90 -1.29
CA VAL A 144 -9.15 -6.17 -0.72
C VAL A 144 -8.11 -6.68 0.26
N MET A 145 -8.56 -7.23 1.39
CA MET A 145 -7.69 -7.92 2.34
C MET A 145 -8.30 -9.27 2.72
N ILE A 146 -7.50 -10.31 2.74
CA ILE A 146 -7.89 -11.69 3.01
C ILE A 146 -7.15 -12.20 4.26
N ASP A 147 -7.89 -12.77 5.20
CA ASP A 147 -7.35 -13.54 6.32
C ASP A 147 -7.34 -15.03 5.95
N HIS A 148 -6.16 -15.62 5.89
CA HIS A 148 -5.96 -17.02 5.53
C HIS A 148 -6.20 -17.98 6.70
N GLY A 149 -6.41 -17.48 7.94
CA GLY A 149 -6.75 -18.27 9.13
C GLY A 149 -5.59 -19.04 9.75
N ASN A 150 -4.42 -19.01 9.13
CA ASN A 150 -3.18 -19.67 9.57
C ASN A 150 -2.12 -18.66 10.08
N GLY A 151 -2.55 -17.45 10.41
CA GLY A 151 -1.72 -16.32 10.83
C GLY A 151 -1.27 -15.41 9.67
N TYR A 152 -1.44 -15.86 8.44
CA TYR A 152 -1.15 -15.04 7.27
C TYR A 152 -2.36 -14.20 6.85
N GLN A 153 -2.06 -13.03 6.29
CA GLN A 153 -3.00 -12.15 5.62
C GLN A 153 -2.35 -11.63 4.34
N SER A 154 -3.16 -11.43 3.30
CA SER A 154 -2.74 -10.78 2.06
C SER A 154 -3.57 -9.54 1.78
N LEU A 155 -2.94 -8.50 1.22
CA LEU A 155 -3.55 -7.24 0.89
C LEU A 155 -3.28 -6.90 -0.58
N TYR A 156 -4.31 -6.43 -1.26
CA TYR A 156 -4.34 -6.08 -2.68
C TYR A 156 -4.89 -4.67 -2.81
N ALA A 157 -4.07 -3.71 -3.26
CA ALA A 157 -4.46 -2.31 -3.32
C ALA A 157 -4.32 -1.70 -4.72
N HIS A 158 -4.73 -0.43 -4.82
CA HIS A 158 -4.84 0.35 -6.05
C HIS A 158 -5.80 -0.24 -7.09
N LEU A 159 -6.74 -1.10 -6.65
CA LEU A 159 -7.68 -1.76 -7.54
C LEU A 159 -8.57 -0.76 -8.28
N SER A 160 -8.89 -1.04 -9.54
CA SER A 160 -9.93 -0.31 -10.28
C SER A 160 -11.32 -0.70 -9.79
N ASN A 161 -11.50 -1.99 -9.47
CA ASN A 161 -12.74 -2.54 -8.94
C ASN A 161 -12.46 -3.85 -8.19
N TRP A 162 -13.40 -4.30 -7.36
CA TRP A 162 -13.35 -5.56 -6.63
C TRP A 162 -14.63 -6.38 -6.86
N THR A 163 -14.54 -7.71 -6.75
CA THR A 163 -15.63 -8.65 -7.08
C THR A 163 -16.09 -9.46 -5.88
N VAL A 164 -15.53 -9.19 -4.70
CA VAL A 164 -15.80 -9.91 -3.46
C VAL A 164 -16.37 -8.99 -2.39
N SER A 165 -17.00 -9.58 -1.40
CA SER A 165 -17.55 -8.87 -0.25
C SER A 165 -16.86 -9.30 1.04
N CYS A 166 -16.78 -8.39 2.01
CA CYS A 166 -16.28 -8.72 3.34
C CYS A 166 -17.10 -9.85 3.97
N GLY A 167 -16.44 -10.82 4.60
CA GLY A 167 -17.03 -12.06 5.12
C GLY A 167 -17.09 -13.21 4.11
N GLN A 168 -16.83 -12.96 2.84
CA GLN A 168 -16.86 -13.99 1.79
C GLN A 168 -15.65 -14.91 1.90
N SER A 169 -15.89 -16.24 1.84
CA SER A 169 -14.83 -17.22 1.62
C SER A 169 -14.35 -17.19 0.18
N VAL A 170 -13.05 -17.16 -0.01
CA VAL A 170 -12.37 -17.26 -1.31
C VAL A 170 -11.39 -18.41 -1.29
N TYR A 171 -11.13 -18.99 -2.45
CA TYR A 171 -10.13 -20.04 -2.62
C TYR A 171 -8.94 -19.49 -3.40
N GLN A 172 -7.80 -20.14 -3.24
CA GLN A 172 -6.60 -19.80 -4.02
C GLN A 172 -6.94 -19.73 -5.51
N GLY A 173 -6.53 -18.65 -6.18
CA GLY A 173 -6.85 -18.39 -7.59
C GLY A 173 -8.23 -17.79 -7.86
N SER A 174 -9.10 -17.66 -6.85
CA SER A 174 -10.40 -16.98 -7.03
C SER A 174 -10.18 -15.53 -7.46
N LEU A 175 -10.93 -15.06 -8.47
CA LEU A 175 -10.95 -13.65 -8.86
C LEU A 175 -11.49 -12.80 -7.71
N ILE A 176 -10.72 -11.80 -7.27
CA ILE A 176 -11.09 -10.90 -6.18
C ILE A 176 -11.22 -9.45 -6.62
N GLY A 177 -10.70 -9.09 -7.78
CA GLY A 177 -10.77 -7.74 -8.31
C GLY A 177 -9.95 -7.55 -9.59
N TYR A 178 -9.76 -6.30 -9.92
CA TYR A 178 -9.04 -5.88 -11.11
C TYR A 178 -8.01 -4.81 -10.74
N ALA A 179 -6.81 -4.93 -11.27
CA ALA A 179 -5.74 -3.94 -11.07
C ALA A 179 -6.16 -2.56 -11.58
N GLY A 180 -5.56 -1.52 -11.04
CA GLY A 180 -5.88 -0.14 -11.37
C GLY A 180 -4.80 0.83 -10.93
N SER A 181 -5.21 2.06 -10.63
CA SER A 181 -4.34 3.15 -10.17
C SER A 181 -5.09 4.06 -9.20
N THR A 182 -5.94 3.51 -8.34
CA THR A 182 -6.70 4.28 -7.35
C THR A 182 -5.84 4.60 -6.11
N GLY A 183 -6.20 5.65 -5.38
CA GLY A 183 -5.42 6.08 -4.21
C GLY A 183 -4.13 6.81 -4.58
N ASN A 184 -3.06 6.61 -3.80
CA ASN A 184 -1.75 7.24 -4.03
C ASN A 184 -0.89 6.36 -4.95
N SER A 185 -1.22 6.33 -6.22
CA SER A 185 -0.54 5.56 -7.26
C SER A 185 -0.10 6.46 -8.40
N THR A 186 1.10 6.27 -8.93
CA THR A 186 1.67 7.03 -10.05
C THR A 186 1.32 6.44 -11.42
N GLY A 187 0.73 5.26 -11.45
CA GLY A 187 0.33 4.55 -12.67
C GLY A 187 -0.25 3.17 -12.34
N PRO A 188 -0.84 2.46 -13.32
CA PRO A 188 -1.45 1.17 -13.08
C PRO A 188 -0.44 0.13 -12.58
N HIS A 189 -0.76 -0.50 -11.45
CA HIS A 189 -0.03 -1.62 -10.85
C HIS A 189 -0.88 -2.28 -9.77
N LEU A 190 -0.47 -3.43 -9.28
CA LEU A 190 -0.99 -4.04 -8.07
C LEU A 190 0.02 -3.85 -6.93
N HIS A 191 -0.36 -3.10 -5.91
CA HIS A 191 0.36 -3.06 -4.64
C HIS A 191 -0.04 -4.29 -3.82
N PHE A 192 0.94 -5.13 -3.48
CA PHE A 192 0.71 -6.42 -2.84
C PHE A 192 1.52 -6.58 -1.56
N GLU A 193 0.82 -6.91 -0.46
CA GLU A 193 1.42 -7.17 0.84
C GLU A 193 1.11 -8.58 1.33
N ILE A 194 2.06 -9.16 2.05
CA ILE A 194 1.84 -10.33 2.91
C ILE A 194 2.17 -9.95 4.34
N ARG A 195 1.33 -10.39 5.26
CA ARG A 195 1.51 -10.20 6.70
C ARG A 195 1.44 -11.54 7.42
N TYR A 196 2.24 -11.71 8.45
CA TYR A 196 2.21 -12.87 9.33
C TYR A 196 2.15 -12.44 10.79
N MET A 197 1.14 -12.93 11.53
CA MET A 197 0.89 -12.58 12.93
C MET A 197 0.92 -11.07 13.18
N GLY A 198 0.46 -10.31 12.20
CA GLY A 198 0.38 -8.85 12.26
C GLY A 198 1.60 -8.09 11.74
N GLY A 199 2.72 -8.73 11.58
CA GLY A 199 3.93 -8.14 11.00
C GLY A 199 3.96 -8.26 9.49
N PHE A 200 4.52 -7.25 8.81
CA PHE A 200 4.80 -7.33 7.37
C PHE A 200 5.94 -8.31 7.12
N ILE A 201 5.80 -9.12 6.11
CA ILE A 201 6.88 -9.99 5.61
C ILE A 201 7.15 -9.68 4.14
N ASN A 202 8.40 -9.90 3.75
CA ASN A 202 8.75 -9.73 2.34
C ASN A 202 8.05 -10.81 1.50
N PRO A 203 7.19 -10.43 0.52
CA PRO A 203 6.44 -11.38 -0.29
C PRO A 203 7.30 -12.40 -1.02
N TRP A 204 8.55 -12.05 -1.36
CA TRP A 204 9.53 -12.97 -1.97
C TRP A 204 9.90 -14.19 -1.11
N GLN A 205 9.61 -14.13 0.19
CA GLN A 205 9.90 -15.27 1.08
C GLN A 205 8.84 -16.38 0.99
N VAL A 206 7.69 -16.09 0.40
CA VAL A 206 6.55 -17.01 0.37
C VAL A 206 5.94 -17.20 -1.02
N LEU A 207 6.15 -16.28 -1.96
CA LEU A 207 5.78 -16.46 -3.36
C LEU A 207 6.75 -17.42 -4.07
N PRO A 208 6.25 -18.23 -5.07
CA PRO A 208 7.08 -19.18 -5.82
C PRO A 208 8.01 -18.50 -6.82
#